data_fa96c350e7099e1c1fba104bf85f5819
#
_entry.id   fa96c350e7099e1c1fba104bf85f5819
#
_cell.length_a   1.000
_cell.length_b   1.000
_cell.length_c   1.000
_cell.angle_alpha   90.00
_cell.angle_beta   90.00
_cell.angle_gamma   90.00
#
_symmetry.space_group_name_H-M   'P 1'
#
loop_
_entity.id
_entity.type
_entity.pdbx_description
1 polymer ?
#
loop_
_entity_poly.entity_id
_entity_poly.type
_entity_poly.pdbx_seq_one_letter_code
_entity_poly.pdbx_strand_id
1 'polypeptide(L)'
;MKVNFINFSDPKDHKCFLITGGELILKHEVVEIILDKLKSAGFNEKVSISQDELERMQEIASRNMGGSLFQENLILHIKHTSGKFPEKIKLFLENAEIFNSPNIALIVESSIEKTPASGTWIKNFDANGLIINCSKLKIMEEKIWLKRQLNFLPKDLLPIFGSSIIQNNESNL
;
A
#
# COMPACT_ATOMS: atom_id res chain seq x y z
N MET A 1 5.83 -11.50 2.26
CA MET A 1 5.40 -11.40 3.70
C MET A 1 4.06 -10.68 3.79
N LYS A 2 3.13 -11.13 4.67
CA LYS A 2 1.82 -10.48 4.91
C LYS A 2 1.77 -9.85 6.29
N VAL A 3 1.21 -8.63 6.39
CA VAL A 3 0.97 -7.93 7.66
C VAL A 3 -0.42 -7.29 7.64
N ASN A 4 -1.05 -7.16 8.81
CA ASN A 4 -2.23 -6.32 8.96
C ASN A 4 -1.77 -4.88 9.23
N PHE A 5 -2.59 -3.91 8.83
CA PHE A 5 -2.32 -2.48 9.03
C PHE A 5 -1.85 -2.15 10.45
N ILE A 6 -2.52 -2.68 11.47
CA ILE A 6 -2.20 -2.34 12.87
C ILE A 6 -0.78 -2.73 13.29
N ASN A 7 -0.19 -3.73 12.62
CA ASN A 7 1.17 -4.22 12.85
C ASN A 7 2.18 -3.65 11.84
N PHE A 8 1.71 -2.83 10.89
CA PHE A 8 2.58 -2.16 9.93
C PHE A 8 3.10 -0.85 10.54
N SER A 9 4.40 -0.69 10.55
CA SER A 9 5.06 0.53 11.05
C SER A 9 6.22 0.99 10.19
N ASP A 10 6.83 0.07 9.44
CA ASP A 10 8.00 0.35 8.61
C ASP A 10 8.00 -0.55 7.36
N PRO A 11 8.12 0.03 6.15
CA PRO A 11 8.29 -0.71 4.90
C PRO A 11 9.56 -1.57 4.84
N LYS A 12 10.52 -1.37 5.74
CA LYS A 12 11.87 -1.97 5.73
C LYS A 12 12.57 -1.69 4.41
N ASP A 13 13.22 -2.70 3.85
CA ASP A 13 13.96 -2.59 2.58
C ASP A 13 13.13 -3.06 1.36
N HIS A 14 11.83 -3.25 1.55
CA HIS A 14 10.95 -3.61 0.45
C HIS A 14 10.73 -2.44 -0.51
N LYS A 15 10.64 -2.76 -1.81
CA LYS A 15 10.29 -1.81 -2.88
C LYS A 15 8.95 -2.14 -3.53
N CYS A 16 8.39 -3.32 -3.27
CA CYS A 16 7.16 -3.79 -3.88
C CYS A 16 6.09 -4.03 -2.82
N PHE A 17 4.95 -3.35 -2.96
CA PHE A 17 3.87 -3.34 -1.97
C PHE A 17 2.53 -3.64 -2.62
N LEU A 18 1.78 -4.55 -2.01
CA LEU A 18 0.37 -4.80 -2.32
C LEU A 18 -0.48 -4.38 -1.12
N ILE A 19 -1.28 -3.35 -1.27
CA ILE A 19 -2.15 -2.80 -0.24
C ILE A 19 -3.57 -3.20 -0.57
N THR A 20 -4.22 -3.97 0.30
CA THR A 20 -5.57 -4.52 0.11
C THR A 20 -6.50 -4.09 1.24
N GLY A 21 -7.81 -4.23 1.04
CA GLY A 21 -8.84 -3.88 2.02
C GLY A 21 -9.70 -2.69 1.60
N GLY A 22 -10.85 -2.54 2.26
CA GLY A 22 -11.86 -1.51 1.96
C GLY A 22 -11.59 -0.15 2.63
N GLU A 23 -10.76 -0.11 3.68
CA GLU A 23 -10.58 1.09 4.51
C GLU A 23 -9.64 2.11 3.86
N LEU A 24 -10.22 3.12 3.22
CA LEU A 24 -9.48 4.14 2.45
C LEU A 24 -8.49 4.92 3.31
N ILE A 25 -8.88 5.31 4.53
CA ILE A 25 -8.03 6.09 5.42
C ILE A 25 -6.79 5.30 5.85
N LEU A 26 -6.93 4.00 6.10
CA LEU A 26 -5.82 3.14 6.47
C LEU A 26 -4.88 2.91 5.29
N LYS A 27 -5.43 2.74 4.08
CA LYS A 27 -4.62 2.63 2.85
C LYS A 27 -3.84 3.91 2.59
N HIS A 28 -4.47 5.07 2.76
CA HIS A 28 -3.80 6.36 2.60
C HIS A 28 -2.60 6.49 3.56
N GLU A 29 -2.79 6.19 4.84
CA GLU A 29 -1.72 6.23 5.84
C GLU A 29 -0.55 5.30 5.47
N VAL A 30 -0.85 4.06 5.04
CA VAL A 30 0.16 3.10 4.56
C VAL A 30 0.92 3.64 3.35
N VAL A 31 0.21 4.20 2.36
CA VAL A 31 0.81 4.75 1.15
C VAL A 31 1.75 5.90 1.47
N GLU A 32 1.37 6.83 2.36
CA GLU A 32 2.22 7.95 2.78
C GLU A 32 3.52 7.45 3.45
N ILE A 33 3.42 6.50 4.39
CA ILE A 33 4.59 5.90 5.04
C ILE A 33 5.53 5.26 4.01
N ILE A 34 4.97 4.53 3.03
CA ILE A 34 5.76 3.90 1.96
C ILE A 34 6.42 4.94 1.07
N LEU A 35 5.68 5.97 0.66
CA LEU A 35 6.19 7.03 -0.21
C LEU A 35 7.34 7.79 0.44
N ASP A 36 7.23 8.13 1.73
CA ASP A 36 8.29 8.82 2.46
C ASP A 36 9.57 7.97 2.55
N LYS A 37 9.42 6.66 2.79
CA LYS A 37 10.55 5.73 2.80
C LYS A 37 11.20 5.61 1.42
N LEU A 38 10.40 5.45 0.35
CA LEU A 38 10.90 5.33 -1.02
C LEU A 38 11.59 6.61 -1.48
N LYS A 39 11.05 7.79 -1.18
CA LYS A 39 11.70 9.08 -1.44
C LYS A 39 13.04 9.17 -0.73
N SER A 40 13.11 8.78 0.54
CA SER A 40 14.36 8.73 1.31
C SER A 40 15.39 7.76 0.72
N ALA A 41 14.94 6.73 -0.01
CA ALA A 41 15.76 5.77 -0.73
C ALA A 41 16.10 6.21 -2.16
N GLY A 42 15.75 7.46 -2.57
CA GLY A 42 16.09 8.04 -3.86
C GLY A 42 15.08 7.81 -4.99
N PHE A 43 13.88 7.34 -4.69
CA PHE A 43 12.79 7.23 -5.68
C PHE A 43 12.00 8.54 -5.73
N ASN A 44 12.38 9.43 -6.64
CA ASN A 44 11.83 10.79 -6.70
C ASN A 44 10.73 10.97 -7.75
N GLU A 45 10.73 10.14 -8.80
CA GLU A 45 9.69 10.14 -9.82
C GLU A 45 8.53 9.24 -9.39
N LYS A 46 7.29 9.72 -9.53
CA LYS A 46 6.08 8.93 -9.25
C LYS A 46 5.13 9.00 -10.42
N VAL A 47 4.77 7.84 -10.95
CA VAL A 47 3.71 7.69 -11.94
C VAL A 47 2.57 6.90 -11.32
N SER A 48 1.37 7.50 -11.30
CA SER A 48 0.14 6.84 -10.87
C SER A 48 -0.65 6.37 -12.09
N ILE A 49 -1.09 5.12 -12.06
CA ILE A 49 -1.90 4.49 -13.10
C ILE A 49 -3.25 4.11 -12.49
N SER A 50 -4.32 4.66 -13.04
CA SER A 50 -5.68 4.29 -12.67
C SER A 50 -6.12 3.01 -13.37
N GLN A 51 -7.23 2.44 -12.94
CA GLN A 51 -7.83 1.25 -13.55
C GLN A 51 -8.15 1.42 -15.05
N ASP A 52 -8.40 2.66 -15.48
CA ASP A 52 -8.75 2.97 -16.87
C ASP A 52 -7.52 3.16 -17.77
N GLU A 53 -6.31 3.23 -17.19
CA GLU A 53 -5.05 3.51 -17.90
C GLU A 53 -4.07 2.31 -17.91
N LEU A 54 -4.56 1.11 -17.66
CA LEU A 54 -3.70 -0.09 -17.51
C LEU A 54 -2.85 -0.44 -18.74
N GLU A 55 -3.22 0.06 -19.92
CA GLU A 55 -2.43 -0.12 -21.15
C GLU A 55 -1.04 0.51 -21.06
N ARG A 56 -0.92 1.62 -20.31
CA ARG A 56 0.33 2.37 -20.15
C ARG A 56 1.32 1.68 -19.20
N MET A 57 0.84 0.73 -18.39
CA MET A 57 1.60 0.11 -17.31
C MET A 57 2.87 -0.59 -17.81
N GLN A 58 2.74 -1.41 -18.87
CA GLN A 58 3.87 -2.13 -19.46
C GLN A 58 4.87 -1.20 -20.14
N GLU A 59 4.38 -0.20 -20.85
CA GLU A 59 5.24 0.80 -21.52
C GLU A 59 6.10 1.55 -20.51
N ILE A 60 5.51 2.04 -19.43
CA ILE A 60 6.21 2.77 -18.38
C ILE A 60 7.24 1.87 -17.69
N ALA A 61 6.86 0.64 -17.34
CA ALA A 61 7.78 -0.30 -16.72
C ALA A 61 8.94 -0.64 -17.65
N SER A 62 8.68 -0.96 -18.93
CA SER A 62 9.72 -1.32 -19.89
C SER A 62 10.73 -0.20 -20.15
N ARG A 63 10.28 1.05 -20.20
CA ARG A 63 11.18 2.21 -20.32
C ARG A 63 12.14 2.31 -19.14
N ASN A 64 11.69 1.96 -17.94
CA ASN A 64 12.45 2.09 -16.70
C ASN A 64 13.24 0.83 -16.31
N MET A 65 13.01 -0.31 -16.94
CA MET A 65 13.77 -1.55 -16.72
C MET A 65 15.10 -1.59 -17.50
N GLY A 66 15.30 -0.70 -18.47
CA GLY A 66 16.43 -0.72 -19.41
C GLY A 66 17.81 -0.38 -18.85
N GLY A 67 17.95 -0.06 -17.56
CA GLY A 67 19.25 0.06 -16.88
C GLY A 67 20.15 1.20 -17.36
N SER A 68 19.61 2.27 -17.93
CA SER A 68 20.40 3.46 -18.28
C SER A 68 20.93 4.13 -17.01
N LEU A 69 22.21 4.54 -17.03
CA LEU A 69 22.86 5.27 -15.93
C LEU A 69 22.24 6.64 -15.62
N PHE A 70 21.38 7.13 -16.50
CA PHE A 70 20.67 8.41 -16.37
C PHE A 70 19.19 8.23 -16.05
N GLN A 71 18.76 7.01 -15.69
CA GLN A 71 17.37 6.69 -15.43
C GLN A 71 17.03 7.05 -13.98
N GLU A 72 16.00 7.86 -13.81
CA GLU A 72 15.49 8.19 -12.47
C GLU A 72 14.80 6.97 -11.84
N ASN A 73 14.92 6.84 -10.52
CA ASN A 73 14.24 5.81 -9.77
C ASN A 73 12.74 6.14 -9.73
N LEU A 74 11.92 5.22 -10.25
CA LEU A 74 10.49 5.39 -10.47
C LEU A 74 9.66 4.67 -9.41
N ILE A 75 8.68 5.35 -8.84
CA ILE A 75 7.57 4.74 -8.10
C ILE A 75 6.39 4.54 -9.06
N LEU A 76 6.10 3.29 -9.39
CA LEU A 76 4.91 2.91 -10.15
C LEU A 76 3.77 2.60 -9.19
N HIS A 77 2.78 3.50 -9.12
CA HIS A 77 1.62 3.36 -8.25
C HIS A 77 0.37 2.99 -9.03
N ILE A 78 -0.06 1.73 -8.96
CA ILE A 78 -1.23 1.19 -9.64
C ILE A 78 -2.42 1.23 -8.68
N LYS A 79 -3.54 1.84 -9.11
CA LYS A 79 -4.75 1.98 -8.31
C LYS A 79 -5.90 1.17 -8.90
N HIS A 80 -6.39 0.21 -8.12
CA HIS A 80 -7.63 -0.54 -8.40
C HIS A 80 -8.67 -0.17 -7.35
N THR A 81 -9.71 0.55 -7.78
CA THR A 81 -10.69 1.18 -6.88
C THR A 81 -11.96 0.38 -6.67
N SER A 82 -12.35 -0.48 -7.62
CA SER A 82 -13.61 -1.22 -7.52
C SER A 82 -13.65 -2.45 -8.43
N GLY A 83 -14.54 -3.38 -8.10
CA GLY A 83 -14.82 -4.54 -8.92
C GLY A 83 -13.83 -5.70 -8.76
N LYS A 84 -13.81 -6.57 -9.76
CA LYS A 84 -12.89 -7.70 -9.79
C LYS A 84 -11.47 -7.22 -10.10
N PHE A 85 -10.48 -7.75 -9.40
CA PHE A 85 -9.07 -7.41 -9.65
C PHE A 85 -8.70 -7.70 -11.11
N PRO A 86 -8.25 -6.68 -11.87
CA PRO A 86 -8.06 -6.78 -13.30
C PRO A 86 -7.03 -7.82 -13.72
N GLU A 87 -7.34 -8.61 -14.76
CA GLU A 87 -6.44 -9.63 -15.29
C GLU A 87 -5.13 -9.02 -15.82
N LYS A 88 -5.20 -7.84 -16.45
CA LYS A 88 -4.01 -7.11 -16.91
C LYS A 88 -3.02 -6.81 -15.79
N ILE A 89 -3.51 -6.42 -14.61
CA ILE A 89 -2.63 -6.20 -13.46
C ILE A 89 -2.01 -7.52 -13.00
N LYS A 90 -2.78 -8.61 -12.96
CA LYS A 90 -2.23 -9.92 -12.57
C LYS A 90 -1.13 -10.37 -13.51
N LEU A 91 -1.37 -10.33 -14.83
CA LEU A 91 -0.37 -10.69 -15.84
C LEU A 91 0.90 -9.83 -15.72
N PHE A 92 0.74 -8.53 -15.48
CA PHE A 92 1.87 -7.63 -15.22
C PHE A 92 2.66 -8.06 -13.98
N LEU A 93 1.97 -8.39 -12.91
CA LEU A 93 2.57 -8.81 -11.64
C LEU A 93 3.13 -10.25 -11.65
N GLU A 94 2.86 -11.04 -12.68
CA GLU A 94 3.50 -12.34 -12.91
C GLU A 94 4.92 -12.21 -13.44
N ASN A 95 5.29 -11.06 -14.02
CA ASN A 95 6.66 -10.80 -14.45
C ASN A 95 7.57 -10.53 -13.24
N ALA A 96 8.42 -11.50 -12.92
CA ALA A 96 9.36 -11.40 -11.80
C ALA A 96 10.43 -10.30 -11.97
N GLU A 97 10.73 -9.88 -13.20
CA GLU A 97 11.74 -8.85 -13.48
C GLU A 97 11.38 -7.51 -12.85
N ILE A 98 10.08 -7.18 -12.77
CA ILE A 98 9.60 -5.95 -12.15
C ILE A 98 9.98 -5.91 -10.67
N PHE A 99 9.84 -7.03 -9.97
CA PHE A 99 10.17 -7.15 -8.55
C PHE A 99 11.68 -7.07 -8.27
N ASN A 100 12.48 -7.43 -9.25
CA ASN A 100 13.94 -7.44 -9.16
C ASN A 100 14.60 -6.18 -9.73
N SER A 101 13.82 -5.30 -10.38
CA SER A 101 14.35 -4.06 -10.94
C SER A 101 14.94 -3.16 -9.85
N PRO A 102 16.19 -2.68 -10.00
CA PRO A 102 16.78 -1.75 -9.04
C PRO A 102 16.10 -0.38 -9.06
N ASN A 103 15.58 0.04 -10.21
CA ASN A 103 15.10 1.40 -10.47
C ASN A 103 13.57 1.54 -10.40
N ILE A 104 12.83 0.46 -10.11
CA ILE A 104 11.37 0.50 -9.98
C ILE A 104 10.97 0.11 -8.57
N ALA A 105 10.22 0.98 -7.91
CA ALA A 105 9.42 0.65 -6.73
C ALA A 105 7.95 0.51 -7.15
N LEU A 106 7.29 -0.54 -6.69
CA LEU A 106 5.93 -0.87 -7.10
C LEU A 106 4.96 -0.76 -5.92
N ILE A 107 3.93 0.06 -6.07
CA ILE A 107 2.80 0.13 -5.13
C ILE A 107 1.54 -0.28 -5.88
N VAL A 108 0.89 -1.36 -5.44
CA VAL A 108 -0.43 -1.78 -5.96
C VAL A 108 -1.44 -1.57 -4.85
N GLU A 109 -2.28 -0.57 -5.01
CA GLU A 109 -3.39 -0.28 -4.11
C GLU A 109 -4.67 -0.90 -4.66
N SER A 110 -5.34 -1.73 -3.87
CA SER A 110 -6.53 -2.45 -4.30
C SER A 110 -7.65 -2.41 -3.27
N SER A 111 -8.88 -2.37 -3.77
CA SER A 111 -10.10 -2.46 -2.95
C SER A 111 -10.54 -3.91 -2.65
N ILE A 112 -9.76 -4.92 -3.07
CA ILE A 112 -10.10 -6.31 -2.72
C ILE A 112 -9.98 -6.53 -1.21
N GLU A 113 -11.07 -7.04 -0.60
CA GLU A 113 -11.12 -7.28 0.84
C GLU A 113 -10.20 -8.40 1.31
N LYS A 114 -10.10 -9.46 0.50
CA LYS A 114 -9.27 -10.62 0.83
C LYS A 114 -8.22 -10.84 -0.25
N THR A 115 -6.97 -10.80 0.14
CA THR A 115 -5.87 -11.22 -0.73
C THR A 115 -6.05 -12.69 -1.11
N PRO A 116 -6.01 -13.06 -2.39
CA PRO A 116 -6.06 -14.45 -2.81
C PRO A 116 -4.98 -15.30 -2.09
N ALA A 117 -5.33 -16.54 -1.78
CA ALA A 117 -4.39 -17.44 -1.10
C ALA A 117 -3.30 -17.98 -2.02
N SER A 118 -3.53 -17.94 -3.35
CA SER A 118 -2.64 -18.53 -4.36
C SER A 118 -2.67 -17.72 -5.65
N GLY A 119 -1.66 -17.93 -6.49
CA GLY A 119 -1.46 -17.28 -7.77
C GLY A 119 0.00 -16.86 -7.92
N THR A 120 0.53 -16.90 -9.14
CA THR A 120 1.93 -16.55 -9.42
C THR A 120 2.24 -15.11 -8.97
N TRP A 121 1.36 -14.17 -9.30
CA TRP A 121 1.52 -12.77 -8.91
C TRP A 121 1.55 -12.53 -7.38
N ILE A 122 0.76 -13.32 -6.60
CA ILE A 122 0.82 -13.26 -5.13
C ILE A 122 2.14 -13.83 -4.61
N LYS A 123 2.62 -14.93 -5.19
CA LYS A 123 3.91 -15.53 -4.80
C LYS A 123 5.06 -14.55 -4.99
N ASN A 124 5.03 -13.74 -6.05
CA ASN A 124 6.04 -12.70 -6.28
C ASN A 124 6.06 -11.66 -5.15
N PHE A 125 4.89 -11.22 -4.64
CA PHE A 125 4.85 -10.36 -3.46
C PHE A 125 5.28 -11.07 -2.17
N ASP A 126 4.93 -12.33 -1.98
CA ASP A 126 5.37 -13.09 -0.81
C ASP A 126 6.89 -13.28 -0.77
N ALA A 127 7.53 -13.44 -1.94
CA ALA A 127 8.98 -13.62 -2.06
C ALA A 127 9.75 -12.29 -1.98
N ASN A 128 9.31 -11.26 -2.71
CA ASN A 128 10.11 -10.06 -2.99
C ASN A 128 9.44 -8.75 -2.53
N GLY A 129 8.30 -8.83 -1.84
CA GLY A 129 7.53 -7.66 -1.46
C GLY A 129 6.82 -7.80 -0.12
N LEU A 130 5.95 -6.84 0.15
CA LEU A 130 5.13 -6.78 1.35
C LEU A 130 3.65 -6.64 0.97
N ILE A 131 2.80 -7.48 1.57
CA ILE A 131 1.35 -7.41 1.43
C ILE A 131 0.78 -6.83 2.72
N ILE A 132 0.05 -5.71 2.61
CA ILE A 132 -0.52 -5.00 3.75
C ILE A 132 -2.04 -5.03 3.62
N ASN A 133 -2.70 -5.55 4.65
CA ASN A 133 -4.16 -5.60 4.68
C ASN A 133 -4.74 -4.46 5.52
N CYS A 134 -5.52 -3.59 4.86
CA CYS A 134 -6.23 -2.45 5.41
C CYS A 134 -7.74 -2.72 5.46
N SER A 135 -8.14 -3.84 6.03
CA SER A 135 -9.55 -4.16 6.31
C SER A 135 -10.03 -3.42 7.56
N LYS A 136 -11.36 -3.40 7.75
CA LYS A 136 -12.00 -2.81 8.93
C LYS A 136 -11.31 -3.29 10.21
N LEU A 137 -10.94 -2.35 11.07
CA LEU A 137 -10.31 -2.63 12.35
C LEU A 137 -11.33 -3.21 13.33
N LYS A 138 -10.86 -4.06 14.22
CA LYS A 138 -11.64 -4.47 15.38
C LYS A 138 -11.61 -3.36 16.43
N ILE A 139 -12.58 -3.33 17.33
CA ILE A 139 -12.72 -2.31 18.38
C ILE A 139 -11.40 -2.05 19.14
N MET A 140 -10.66 -3.10 19.49
CA MET A 140 -9.37 -2.95 20.18
C MET A 140 -8.30 -2.36 19.27
N GLU A 141 -8.30 -2.71 17.99
CA GLU A 141 -7.36 -2.18 16.98
C GLU A 141 -7.67 -0.72 16.67
N GLU A 142 -8.95 -0.33 16.59
CA GLU A 142 -9.38 1.06 16.46
C GLU A 142 -8.90 1.92 17.61
N LYS A 143 -9.00 1.44 18.84
CA LYS A 143 -8.48 2.13 20.03
C LYS A 143 -6.97 2.36 19.96
N ILE A 144 -6.22 1.35 19.49
CA ILE A 144 -4.77 1.46 19.34
C ILE A 144 -4.43 2.47 18.23
N TRP A 145 -5.12 2.39 17.09
CA TRP A 145 -4.94 3.31 15.98
C TRP A 145 -5.28 4.74 16.38
N LEU A 146 -6.44 4.95 16.99
CA LEU A 146 -6.88 6.27 17.45
C LEU A 146 -5.88 6.89 18.44
N LYS A 147 -5.34 6.08 19.37
CA LYS A 147 -4.29 6.54 20.29
C LYS A 147 -3.02 6.99 19.54
N ARG A 148 -2.66 6.34 18.44
CA ARG A 148 -1.53 6.77 17.60
C ARG A 148 -1.83 8.11 16.92
N GLN A 149 -3.05 8.27 16.37
CA GLN A 149 -3.49 9.50 15.72
C GLN A 149 -3.54 10.69 16.68
N LEU A 150 -3.92 10.46 17.92
CA LEU A 150 -4.03 11.48 18.97
C LEU A 150 -2.74 11.69 19.78
N ASN A 151 -1.62 11.14 19.35
CA ASN A 151 -0.35 11.22 20.08
C ASN A 151 0.20 12.65 20.25
N PHE A 152 -0.30 13.61 19.47
CA PHE A 152 0.01 15.04 19.61
C PHE A 152 -0.71 15.71 20.80
N LEU A 153 -1.76 15.08 21.35
CA LEU A 153 -2.49 15.61 22.50
C LEU A 153 -1.76 15.37 23.82
N PRO A 154 -1.88 16.28 24.80
CA PRO A 154 -1.47 16.06 26.17
C PRO A 154 -2.08 14.78 26.74
N LYS A 155 -1.30 14.03 27.55
CA LYS A 155 -1.72 12.72 28.04
C LYS A 155 -2.97 12.71 28.91
N ASP A 156 -3.26 13.82 29.58
CA ASP A 156 -4.46 14.06 30.40
C ASP A 156 -5.73 14.23 29.58
N LEU A 157 -5.61 14.69 28.33
CA LEU A 157 -6.72 14.88 27.41
C LEU A 157 -7.08 13.62 26.59
N LEU A 158 -6.14 12.70 26.44
CA LEU A 158 -6.32 11.47 25.66
C LEU A 158 -7.55 10.62 26.08
N PRO A 159 -7.84 10.40 27.39
CA PRO A 159 -9.00 9.62 27.81
C PRO A 159 -10.34 10.30 27.44
N ILE A 160 -10.38 11.64 27.52
CA ILE A 160 -11.59 12.43 27.25
C ILE A 160 -11.95 12.40 25.78
N PHE A 161 -10.99 12.72 24.92
CA PHE A 161 -11.21 12.73 23.47
C PHE A 161 -11.38 11.32 22.89
N GLY A 162 -10.58 10.33 23.35
CA GLY A 162 -10.68 8.96 22.89
C GLY A 162 -12.06 8.34 23.19
N SER A 163 -12.63 8.58 24.34
CA SER A 163 -13.96 8.09 24.70
C SER A 163 -15.07 8.76 23.88
N SER A 164 -15.00 10.08 23.69
CA SER A 164 -15.99 10.84 22.91
C SER A 164 -16.01 10.45 21.43
N ILE A 165 -14.84 10.21 20.83
CA ILE A 165 -14.76 9.83 19.41
C ILE A 165 -15.28 8.39 19.21
N ILE A 166 -14.98 7.47 20.12
CA ILE A 166 -15.48 6.08 20.06
C ILE A 166 -17.01 6.08 20.20
N GLN A 167 -17.57 6.78 21.19
CA GLN A 167 -19.03 6.85 21.37
C GLN A 167 -19.75 7.47 20.17
N ASN A 168 -19.19 8.50 19.54
CA ASN A 168 -19.80 9.12 18.38
C ASN A 168 -19.72 8.26 17.11
N ASN A 169 -18.75 7.37 17.01
CA ASN A 169 -18.64 6.45 15.87
C ASN A 169 -19.48 5.18 16.04
N GLU A 170 -19.71 4.70 17.26
CA GLU A 170 -20.62 3.58 17.53
C GLU A 170 -22.09 3.93 17.19
N SER A 171 -22.43 5.21 17.09
CA SER A 171 -23.78 5.68 16.70
C SER A 171 -23.95 5.82 15.17
N ASN A 172 -22.91 5.64 14.36
CA ASN A 172 -22.93 5.79 12.90
C ASN A 172 -22.60 4.48 12.15
N LEU A 173 -22.63 3.37 12.82
CA LEU A 173 -22.54 2.00 12.28
C LEU A 173 -23.90 1.30 12.46
#